data_e0744e1f8c3efcf52a7c578fb9f8cd20
#
_entry.id   e0744e1f8c3efcf52a7c578fb9f8cd20
#
_cell.length_a   1.000
_cell.length_b   1.000
_cell.length_c   1.000
_cell.angle_alpha   90.00
_cell.angle_beta   90.00
_cell.angle_gamma   90.00
#
_symmetry.space_group_name_H-M   'P 1'
#
loop_
_entity.id
_entity.type
_entity.pdbx_description
1 polymer ?
#
loop_
_entity_poly.entity_id
_entity_poly.type
_entity_poly.pdbx_seq_one_letter_code
_entity_poly.pdbx_strand_id
1 'polypeptide(L)'
;MTVNRWARTGPAHLSHLGDTGVLVAQRWIGEDRLAHGGVPVHAVTSGMSGMERQLVELAQGGDEEAFHVLASRVGDRLFGLAHHILRDQDAAEDAAQQALLDIWRNLPRLNDPDRFDAWSYRIVVRAAYAEAARRRRWVVTPFRLASSQAVERDCTGAAADRDQLSRGFQRLSVEHRAVVALKYFSDRTDDQIAEILEIPVGTVRSRLHHSLRQLRAGLEADARTGLAEVIR
;
A
#
# COMPACT_ATOMS: atom_id res chain seq x y z
N MET A 1 21.80 -12.30 -13.06
CA MET A 1 20.99 -13.53 -13.25
C MET A 1 20.29 -13.84 -11.93
N THR A 2 19.16 -13.20 -11.69
CA THR A 2 18.37 -13.40 -10.47
C THR A 2 17.22 -14.33 -10.83
N VAL A 3 17.39 -15.60 -10.52
CA VAL A 3 16.42 -16.67 -10.80
C VAL A 3 15.18 -16.48 -9.94
N ASN A 4 14.07 -16.32 -10.62
CA ASN A 4 12.70 -16.16 -10.16
C ASN A 4 12.36 -17.09 -8.97
N ARG A 5 12.34 -16.59 -7.75
CA ARG A 5 12.03 -17.32 -6.50
C ARG A 5 10.59 -17.86 -6.45
N TRP A 6 9.73 -17.36 -7.32
CA TRP A 6 8.30 -17.68 -7.38
C TRP A 6 7.95 -19.00 -8.07
N ALA A 7 8.86 -19.58 -8.82
CA ALA A 7 8.59 -20.82 -9.55
C ALA A 7 8.51 -22.06 -8.65
N ARG A 8 8.79 -21.99 -7.34
CA ARG A 8 8.89 -23.15 -6.45
C ARG A 8 7.97 -23.20 -5.24
N THR A 9 7.15 -22.17 -4.96
CA THR A 9 6.26 -22.17 -3.79
C THR A 9 4.93 -21.45 -4.05
N GLY A 10 4.21 -21.83 -5.11
CA GLY A 10 2.82 -21.42 -5.29
C GLY A 10 1.93 -22.09 -4.23
N PRO A 11 1.04 -21.35 -3.54
CA PRO A 11 0.12 -21.96 -2.61
C PRO A 11 -0.88 -22.86 -3.35
N ALA A 12 -1.11 -24.06 -2.82
CA ALA A 12 -1.89 -25.15 -3.39
C ALA A 12 -3.39 -24.87 -3.65
N HIS A 13 -3.86 -23.64 -3.51
CA HIS A 13 -5.27 -23.24 -3.71
C HIS A 13 -5.50 -22.34 -4.96
N LEU A 14 -4.52 -22.20 -5.83
CA LEU A 14 -4.65 -21.43 -7.08
C LEU A 14 -5.25 -22.22 -8.25
N SER A 15 -5.64 -23.46 -8.04
CA SER A 15 -6.13 -24.38 -9.09
C SER A 15 -7.51 -24.04 -9.69
N HIS A 16 -8.16 -22.94 -9.25
CA HIS A 16 -9.45 -22.47 -9.78
C HIS A 16 -9.41 -21.11 -10.48
N LEU A 17 -8.21 -20.53 -10.62
CA LEU A 17 -8.02 -19.32 -11.42
C LEU A 17 -7.60 -19.75 -12.82
N GLY A 18 -8.36 -19.37 -13.84
CA GLY A 18 -7.89 -19.44 -15.21
C GLY A 18 -6.53 -18.73 -15.30
N ASP A 19 -5.63 -19.23 -16.12
CA ASP A 19 -4.23 -18.79 -16.26
C ASP A 19 -4.06 -17.27 -16.40
N THR A 20 -5.09 -16.56 -16.84
CA THR A 20 -5.10 -15.13 -17.15
C THR A 20 -4.98 -14.21 -15.94
N GLY A 21 -5.67 -14.51 -14.83
CA GLY A 21 -5.59 -13.67 -13.62
C GLY A 21 -4.21 -13.69 -12.96
N VAL A 22 -3.53 -14.84 -13.02
CA VAL A 22 -2.17 -15.01 -12.50
C VAL A 22 -1.16 -14.34 -13.43
N LEU A 23 -1.34 -14.42 -14.75
CA LEU A 23 -0.49 -13.79 -15.77
C LEU A 23 -0.57 -12.27 -15.72
N VAL A 24 -1.76 -11.69 -15.51
CA VAL A 24 -1.95 -10.25 -15.36
C VAL A 24 -1.20 -9.73 -14.13
N ALA A 25 -1.34 -10.39 -12.98
CA ALA A 25 -0.64 -10.01 -11.77
C ALA A 25 0.90 -10.18 -11.90
N GLN A 26 1.37 -11.23 -12.57
CA GLN A 26 2.80 -11.49 -12.79
C GLN A 26 3.43 -10.53 -13.80
N ARG A 27 2.73 -10.19 -14.87
CA ARG A 27 3.21 -9.26 -15.89
C ARG A 27 3.33 -7.84 -15.36
N TRP A 28 2.39 -7.42 -14.51
CA TRP A 28 2.43 -6.10 -13.88
C TRP A 28 3.65 -5.91 -12.95
N ILE A 29 4.13 -6.97 -12.29
CA ILE A 29 5.28 -6.93 -11.37
C ILE A 29 6.62 -6.97 -12.11
N GLY A 30 6.69 -7.56 -13.32
CA GLY A 30 7.94 -7.93 -13.98
C GLY A 30 8.56 -6.91 -14.92
N GLU A 31 7.78 -6.09 -15.60
CA GLU A 31 8.28 -5.36 -16.76
C GLU A 31 8.43 -3.83 -16.60
N ASP A 32 7.69 -3.17 -15.72
CA ASP A 32 7.61 -1.70 -15.71
C ASP A 32 8.27 -0.97 -14.52
N ARG A 33 8.76 -1.68 -13.51
CA ARG A 33 9.21 -1.05 -12.26
C ARG A 33 10.63 -0.51 -12.23
N LEU A 34 11.47 -0.88 -13.18
CA LEU A 34 12.88 -0.43 -13.20
C LEU A 34 13.08 0.96 -13.81
N ALA A 35 12.05 1.54 -14.43
CA ALA A 35 12.15 2.79 -15.19
C ALA A 35 11.66 4.06 -14.47
N HIS A 36 10.93 3.96 -13.37
CA HIS A 36 10.30 5.13 -12.75
C HIS A 36 10.78 5.37 -11.31
N GLY A 37 11.90 6.07 -11.19
CA GLY A 37 12.26 6.79 -9.96
C GLY A 37 11.14 7.76 -9.58
N GLY A 38 10.55 7.54 -8.38
CA GLY A 38 9.74 8.46 -7.61
C GLY A 38 8.90 9.49 -8.36
N VAL A 39 7.79 9.06 -8.97
CA VAL A 39 6.77 10.00 -9.42
C VAL A 39 6.03 10.51 -8.18
N PRO A 40 5.92 11.84 -7.97
CA PRO A 40 5.08 12.39 -6.91
C PRO A 40 3.63 12.01 -7.22
N VAL A 41 2.98 11.34 -6.28
CA VAL A 41 1.54 10.98 -6.36
C VAL A 41 0.71 12.25 -6.11
N HIS A 42 0.89 13.26 -6.94
CA HIS A 42 0.09 14.46 -6.92
C HIS A 42 -0.88 14.43 -8.10
N ALA A 43 -2.14 14.54 -7.77
CA ALA A 43 -3.26 14.81 -8.66
C ALA A 43 -3.87 13.60 -9.39
N VAL A 44 -4.67 12.82 -8.68
CA VAL A 44 -5.96 12.43 -9.23
C VAL A 44 -7.02 12.81 -8.20
N THR A 45 -7.55 13.99 -8.39
CA THR A 45 -8.69 14.56 -7.67
C THR A 45 -9.92 13.66 -7.81
N SER A 46 -10.52 13.30 -6.70
CA SER A 46 -11.93 13.05 -6.43
C SER A 46 -12.84 12.90 -7.64
N GLY A 47 -13.16 11.67 -7.99
CA GLY A 47 -14.17 11.30 -8.97
C GLY A 47 -13.58 10.36 -10.02
N MET A 48 -14.19 9.18 -10.15
CA MET A 48 -13.85 8.29 -11.24
C MET A 48 -14.09 9.01 -12.56
N SER A 49 -13.09 9.03 -13.46
CA SER A 49 -13.31 9.57 -14.80
C SER A 49 -14.34 8.68 -15.53
N GLY A 50 -15.11 9.26 -16.44
CA GLY A 50 -16.08 8.47 -17.23
C GLY A 50 -15.42 7.27 -17.92
N MET A 51 -14.15 7.38 -18.28
CA MET A 51 -13.36 6.29 -18.85
C MET A 51 -13.04 5.19 -17.81
N GLU A 52 -12.74 5.53 -16.56
CA GLU A 52 -12.53 4.53 -15.50
C GLU A 52 -13.80 3.76 -15.19
N ARG A 53 -14.94 4.44 -15.14
CA ARG A 53 -16.25 3.80 -14.99
C ARG A 53 -16.52 2.79 -16.10
N GLN A 54 -16.29 3.18 -17.35
CA GLN A 54 -16.48 2.29 -18.50
C GLN A 54 -15.58 1.06 -18.43
N LEU A 55 -14.31 1.21 -18.01
CA LEU A 55 -13.40 0.08 -17.81
C LEU A 55 -13.90 -0.86 -16.71
N VAL A 56 -14.44 -0.31 -15.61
CA VAL A 56 -15.03 -1.12 -14.53
C VAL A 56 -16.22 -1.91 -15.05
N GLU A 57 -17.14 -1.28 -15.80
CA GLU A 57 -18.33 -1.92 -16.35
C GLU A 57 -17.98 -3.04 -17.35
N LEU A 58 -17.00 -2.82 -18.25
CA LEU A 58 -16.49 -3.83 -19.17
C LEU A 58 -15.84 -5.00 -18.44
N ALA A 59 -14.97 -4.71 -17.48
CA ALA A 59 -14.31 -5.74 -16.67
C ALA A 59 -15.28 -6.55 -15.80
N GLN A 60 -16.37 -5.93 -15.32
CA GLN A 60 -17.47 -6.63 -14.66
C GLN A 60 -18.18 -7.64 -15.58
N GLY A 61 -18.26 -7.30 -16.89
CA GLY A 61 -18.77 -8.18 -17.94
C GLY A 61 -17.82 -9.32 -18.32
N GLY A 62 -16.64 -9.40 -17.71
CA GLY A 62 -15.65 -10.44 -17.99
C GLY A 62 -14.62 -10.05 -19.07
N ASP A 63 -14.56 -8.80 -19.48
CA ASP A 63 -13.53 -8.30 -20.42
C ASP A 63 -12.17 -8.24 -19.72
N GLU A 64 -11.29 -9.17 -20.07
CA GLU A 64 -9.96 -9.32 -19.50
C GLU A 64 -9.03 -8.15 -19.88
N GLU A 65 -9.15 -7.62 -21.09
CA GLU A 65 -8.34 -6.50 -21.55
C GLU A 65 -8.72 -5.22 -20.82
N ALA A 66 -10.02 -4.98 -20.63
CA ALA A 66 -10.51 -3.86 -19.81
C ALA A 66 -10.01 -3.96 -18.37
N PHE A 67 -9.98 -5.16 -17.79
CA PHE A 67 -9.41 -5.38 -16.47
C PHE A 67 -7.89 -5.14 -16.44
N HIS A 68 -7.17 -5.59 -17.46
CA HIS A 68 -5.72 -5.35 -17.56
C HIS A 68 -5.40 -3.84 -17.55
N VAL A 69 -6.14 -3.06 -18.36
CA VAL A 69 -5.99 -1.60 -18.38
C VAL A 69 -6.37 -0.98 -17.04
N LEU A 70 -7.45 -1.46 -16.41
CA LEU A 70 -7.88 -0.99 -15.09
C LEU A 70 -6.82 -1.29 -14.02
N ALA A 71 -6.31 -2.53 -13.97
CA ALA A 71 -5.27 -2.96 -13.03
C ALA A 71 -3.99 -2.15 -13.18
N SER A 72 -3.57 -1.85 -14.42
CA SER A 72 -2.41 -1.01 -14.68
C SER A 72 -2.59 0.42 -14.15
N ARG A 73 -3.80 0.98 -14.26
CA ARG A 73 -4.11 2.34 -13.77
C ARG A 73 -4.16 2.43 -12.24
N VAL A 74 -4.73 1.41 -11.59
CA VAL A 74 -4.91 1.46 -10.13
C VAL A 74 -3.74 0.87 -9.36
N GLY A 75 -2.95 0.01 -9.99
CA GLY A 75 -1.92 -0.78 -9.34
C GLY A 75 -0.89 0.05 -8.59
N ASP A 76 -0.38 1.12 -9.20
CA ASP A 76 0.63 1.98 -8.57
C ASP A 76 0.11 2.67 -7.30
N ARG A 77 -1.13 3.15 -7.32
CA ARG A 77 -1.73 3.77 -6.13
C ARG A 77 -2.06 2.76 -5.04
N LEU A 78 -2.51 1.53 -5.39
CA LEU A 78 -2.74 0.46 -4.42
C LEU A 78 -1.42 0.00 -3.80
N PHE A 79 -0.37 -0.18 -4.60
CA PHE A 79 0.96 -0.48 -4.10
C PHE A 79 1.51 0.64 -3.21
N GLY A 80 1.40 1.91 -3.65
CA GLY A 80 1.84 3.07 -2.87
C GLY A 80 1.17 3.10 -1.50
N LEU A 81 -0.14 2.88 -1.43
CA LEU A 81 -0.86 2.82 -0.16
C LEU A 81 -0.38 1.64 0.70
N ALA A 82 -0.26 0.43 0.13
CA ALA A 82 0.25 -0.73 0.85
C ALA A 82 1.66 -0.48 1.39
N HIS A 83 2.55 0.14 0.60
CA HIS A 83 3.91 0.49 1.01
C HIS A 83 3.94 1.49 2.16
N HIS A 84 3.08 2.52 2.14
CA HIS A 84 2.97 3.45 3.26
C HIS A 84 2.45 2.79 4.54
N ILE A 85 1.55 1.81 4.42
CA ILE A 85 1.01 1.06 5.56
C ILE A 85 2.06 0.07 6.12
N LEU A 86 2.71 -0.71 5.26
CA LEU A 86 3.57 -1.83 5.66
C LEU A 86 5.02 -1.40 5.93
N ARG A 87 5.51 -0.35 5.24
CA ARG A 87 6.90 0.15 5.35
C ARG A 87 7.95 -0.90 4.97
N ASP A 88 7.58 -1.81 4.10
CA ASP A 88 8.39 -2.89 3.57
C ASP A 88 7.95 -3.14 2.14
N GLN A 89 8.88 -3.11 1.21
CA GLN A 89 8.59 -3.19 -0.22
C GLN A 89 8.02 -4.55 -0.60
N ASP A 90 8.66 -5.63 -0.16
CA ASP A 90 8.24 -6.99 -0.51
C ASP A 90 6.81 -7.28 0.02
N ALA A 91 6.53 -6.83 1.28
CA ALA A 91 5.20 -6.95 1.85
C ALA A 91 4.16 -6.12 1.10
N ALA A 92 4.53 -4.93 0.63
CA ALA A 92 3.64 -4.08 -0.14
C ALA A 92 3.32 -4.68 -1.52
N GLU A 93 4.31 -5.30 -2.15
CA GLU A 93 4.12 -6.05 -3.40
C GLU A 93 3.17 -7.23 -3.22
N ASP A 94 3.40 -8.04 -2.19
CA ASP A 94 2.52 -9.16 -1.84
C ASP A 94 1.08 -8.69 -1.58
N ALA A 95 0.92 -7.61 -0.81
CA ALA A 95 -0.40 -7.06 -0.48
C ALA A 95 -1.11 -6.45 -1.70
N ALA A 96 -0.39 -5.73 -2.56
CA ALA A 96 -0.95 -5.14 -3.77
C ALA A 96 -1.36 -6.22 -4.78
N GLN A 97 -0.54 -7.25 -4.96
CA GLN A 97 -0.86 -8.39 -5.81
C GLN A 97 -2.11 -9.13 -5.31
N GLN A 98 -2.16 -9.42 -4.01
CA GLN A 98 -3.34 -10.05 -3.42
C GLN A 98 -4.59 -9.18 -3.60
N ALA A 99 -4.46 -7.87 -3.42
CA ALA A 99 -5.58 -6.93 -3.63
C ALA A 99 -6.07 -6.96 -5.08
N LEU A 100 -5.19 -6.96 -6.08
CA LEU A 100 -5.59 -7.06 -7.49
C LEU A 100 -6.31 -8.38 -7.81
N LEU A 101 -5.84 -9.49 -7.25
CA LEU A 101 -6.53 -10.78 -7.37
C LEU A 101 -7.92 -10.76 -6.73
N ASP A 102 -8.06 -10.15 -5.57
CA ASP A 102 -9.34 -10.04 -4.88
C ASP A 102 -10.29 -9.07 -5.59
N ILE A 103 -9.76 -8.00 -6.20
CA ILE A 103 -10.52 -7.10 -7.07
C ILE A 103 -11.06 -7.89 -8.27
N TRP A 104 -10.22 -8.60 -9.01
CA TRP A 104 -10.64 -9.40 -10.15
C TRP A 104 -11.78 -10.37 -9.82
N ARG A 105 -11.61 -11.14 -8.75
CA ARG A 105 -12.59 -12.15 -8.32
C ARG A 105 -13.94 -11.57 -7.88
N ASN A 106 -13.92 -10.38 -7.29
CA ASN A 106 -15.11 -9.79 -6.67
C ASN A 106 -15.69 -8.62 -7.46
N LEU A 107 -15.03 -8.16 -8.52
CA LEU A 107 -15.49 -7.06 -9.36
C LEU A 107 -16.90 -7.30 -9.94
N PRO A 108 -17.29 -8.52 -10.38
CA PRO A 108 -18.66 -8.78 -10.85
C PRO A 108 -19.74 -8.57 -9.78
N ARG A 109 -19.37 -8.52 -8.48
CA ARG A 109 -20.29 -8.31 -7.35
C ARG A 109 -20.37 -6.86 -6.90
N LEU A 110 -19.58 -5.97 -7.49
CA LEU A 110 -19.63 -4.54 -7.19
C LEU A 110 -20.90 -3.95 -7.80
N ASN A 111 -21.88 -3.60 -6.98
CA ASN A 111 -23.18 -3.12 -7.44
C ASN A 111 -23.11 -1.72 -8.09
N ASP A 112 -22.19 -0.88 -7.65
CA ASP A 112 -22.06 0.51 -8.09
C ASP A 112 -20.63 0.76 -8.56
N PRO A 113 -20.39 0.88 -9.89
CA PRO A 113 -19.09 1.18 -10.45
C PRO A 113 -18.46 2.46 -9.90
N ASP A 114 -19.27 3.48 -9.57
CA ASP A 114 -18.77 4.75 -9.04
C ASP A 114 -18.12 4.60 -7.65
N ARG A 115 -18.39 3.51 -6.95
CA ARG A 115 -17.77 3.16 -5.66
C ARG A 115 -16.48 2.34 -5.81
N PHE A 116 -16.05 2.02 -7.03
CA PHE A 116 -14.88 1.19 -7.29
C PHE A 116 -13.62 1.72 -6.59
N ASP A 117 -13.41 3.01 -6.58
CA ASP A 117 -12.25 3.64 -5.96
C ASP A 117 -12.20 3.38 -4.44
N ALA A 118 -13.25 3.72 -3.70
CA ALA A 118 -13.32 3.45 -2.27
C ALA A 118 -13.27 1.94 -1.95
N TRP A 119 -13.90 1.13 -2.79
CA TRP A 119 -13.93 -0.32 -2.66
C TRP A 119 -12.54 -0.94 -2.89
N SER A 120 -11.79 -0.51 -3.91
CA SER A 120 -10.43 -0.98 -4.19
C SER A 120 -9.46 -0.62 -3.06
N TYR A 121 -9.56 0.61 -2.51
CA TYR A 121 -8.79 1.00 -1.33
C TYR A 121 -9.09 0.14 -0.11
N ARG A 122 -10.37 -0.21 0.12
CA ARG A 122 -10.76 -1.13 1.21
C ARG A 122 -10.09 -2.49 1.04
N ILE A 123 -10.05 -3.03 -0.17
CA ILE A 123 -9.43 -4.33 -0.45
C ILE A 123 -7.94 -4.28 -0.16
N VAL A 124 -7.20 -3.29 -0.65
CA VAL A 124 -5.75 -3.23 -0.41
C VAL A 124 -5.41 -2.97 1.06
N VAL A 125 -6.20 -2.19 1.80
CA VAL A 125 -5.99 -2.01 3.26
C VAL A 125 -6.18 -3.34 3.99
N ARG A 126 -7.21 -4.12 3.65
CA ARG A 126 -7.43 -5.46 4.22
C ARG A 126 -6.28 -6.41 3.90
N ALA A 127 -5.79 -6.41 2.67
CA ALA A 127 -4.62 -7.20 2.26
C ALA A 127 -3.36 -6.78 3.04
N ALA A 128 -3.13 -5.48 3.21
CA ALA A 128 -2.02 -4.96 4.01
C ALA A 128 -2.12 -5.36 5.50
N TYR A 129 -3.31 -5.33 6.09
CA TYR A 129 -3.50 -5.80 7.47
C TYR A 129 -3.26 -7.29 7.62
N ALA A 130 -3.73 -8.09 6.67
CA ALA A 130 -3.49 -9.54 6.66
C ALA A 130 -2.00 -9.85 6.55
N GLU A 131 -1.28 -9.15 5.68
CA GLU A 131 0.16 -9.31 5.51
C GLU A 131 0.93 -8.90 6.78
N ALA A 132 0.59 -7.77 7.39
CA ALA A 132 1.19 -7.36 8.65
C ALA A 132 0.94 -8.38 9.78
N ALA A 133 -0.25 -8.97 9.84
CA ALA A 133 -0.58 -10.02 10.80
C ALA A 133 0.17 -11.32 10.52
N ARG A 134 0.34 -11.68 9.24
CA ARG A 134 1.14 -12.84 8.80
C ARG A 134 2.59 -12.69 9.26
N ARG A 135 3.21 -11.55 8.99
CA ARG A 135 4.61 -11.28 9.36
C ARG A 135 4.82 -11.29 10.87
N ARG A 136 3.90 -10.72 11.66
CA ARG A 136 3.98 -10.77 13.14
C ARG A 136 3.98 -12.20 13.66
N ARG A 137 3.22 -13.12 13.10
CA ARG A 137 3.21 -14.55 13.48
C ARG A 137 4.53 -15.25 13.19
N TRP A 138 5.19 -14.89 12.08
CA TRP A 138 6.48 -15.47 11.70
C TRP A 138 7.65 -14.95 12.55
N VAL A 139 7.57 -13.73 13.08
CA VAL A 139 8.60 -13.14 13.95
C VAL A 139 8.65 -13.81 15.34
N VAL A 140 7.59 -14.46 15.77
CA VAL A 140 7.55 -15.22 17.04
C VAL A 140 8.31 -16.56 16.96
N THR A 141 8.66 -17.03 15.77
CA THR A 141 9.54 -18.20 15.60
C THR A 141 11.01 -17.73 15.64
N PRO A 142 11.87 -18.26 16.54
CA PRO A 142 13.19 -17.66 16.87
C PRO A 142 14.28 -17.84 15.81
N PHE A 143 13.95 -17.69 14.53
CA PHE A 143 14.93 -17.72 13.44
C PHE A 143 14.56 -16.71 12.36
N ARG A 144 14.92 -15.44 12.56
CA ARG A 144 15.04 -14.46 11.46
C ARG A 144 16.17 -13.48 11.71
N LEU A 145 17.18 -13.58 10.86
CA LEU A 145 18.10 -12.52 10.52
C LEU A 145 17.28 -11.30 10.04
N ALA A 146 17.44 -10.19 10.74
CA ALA A 146 16.89 -8.90 10.33
C ALA A 146 17.51 -8.49 8.99
N SER A 147 16.78 -8.63 7.90
CA SER A 147 17.11 -7.93 6.67
C SER A 147 16.40 -6.58 6.66
N SER A 148 16.85 -5.68 7.52
CA SER A 148 16.68 -4.26 7.30
C SER A 148 17.75 -3.86 6.29
N GLN A 149 17.43 -3.85 5.01
CA GLN A 149 18.25 -3.14 4.04
C GLN A 149 18.04 -1.65 4.26
N ALA A 150 18.86 -1.07 5.13
CA ALA A 150 19.13 0.35 5.11
C ALA A 150 19.78 0.64 3.76
N VAL A 151 19.03 1.23 2.84
CA VAL A 151 19.62 1.84 1.65
C VAL A 151 20.38 3.06 2.15
N GLU A 152 21.69 2.96 2.19
CA GLU A 152 22.58 4.11 2.35
C GLU A 152 22.28 5.09 1.23
N ARG A 153 21.71 6.23 1.58
CA ARG A 153 21.53 7.36 0.67
C ARG A 153 22.30 8.55 1.21
N ASP A 154 23.10 9.11 0.33
CA ASP A 154 23.85 10.36 0.51
C ASP A 154 22.99 11.46 1.15
N CYS A 155 23.48 12.00 2.27
CA CYS A 155 22.70 12.89 3.14
C CYS A 155 22.83 14.34 2.69
N THR A 156 21.87 14.79 1.87
CA THR A 156 21.50 16.22 1.86
C THR A 156 20.42 16.44 2.93
N GLY A 157 20.30 17.65 3.52
CA GLY A 157 19.38 17.92 4.65
C GLY A 157 17.94 17.41 4.45
N ALA A 158 17.40 17.48 3.21
CA ALA A 158 16.10 16.92 2.85
C ALA A 158 16.02 15.38 2.95
N ALA A 159 17.15 14.68 2.88
CA ALA A 159 17.22 13.23 3.05
C ALA A 159 17.18 12.86 4.55
N ALA A 160 17.82 13.65 5.40
CA ALA A 160 17.78 13.48 6.85
C ALA A 160 16.36 13.66 7.40
N ASP A 161 15.63 14.67 6.92
CA ASP A 161 14.23 14.91 7.29
C ASP A 161 13.30 13.76 6.86
N ARG A 162 13.51 13.20 5.66
CA ARG A 162 12.77 12.03 5.19
C ARG A 162 13.05 10.79 6.02
N ASP A 163 14.30 10.59 6.40
CA ASP A 163 14.72 9.44 7.20
C ASP A 163 14.14 9.53 8.62
N GLN A 164 14.15 10.73 9.20
CA GLN A 164 13.53 11.01 10.49
C GLN A 164 12.01 10.78 10.48
N LEU A 165 11.33 11.27 9.44
CA LEU A 165 9.89 11.02 9.26
C LEU A 165 9.62 9.53 9.06
N SER A 166 10.45 8.82 8.30
CA SER A 166 10.38 7.37 8.08
C SER A 166 10.46 6.59 9.40
N ARG A 167 11.41 6.94 10.29
CA ARG A 167 11.51 6.35 11.63
C ARG A 167 10.27 6.64 12.49
N GLY A 168 9.73 7.86 12.41
CA GLY A 168 8.49 8.22 13.08
C GLY A 168 7.30 7.35 12.64
N PHE A 169 7.17 7.13 11.33
CA PHE A 169 6.14 6.25 10.77
C PHE A 169 6.29 4.79 11.22
N GLN A 170 7.50 4.27 11.35
CA GLN A 170 7.73 2.90 11.82
C GLN A 170 7.23 2.67 13.26
N ARG A 171 7.21 3.72 14.09
CA ARG A 171 6.70 3.66 15.49
C ARG A 171 5.17 3.62 15.57
N LEU A 172 4.45 4.00 14.49
CA LEU A 172 3.00 3.94 14.44
C LEU A 172 2.51 2.49 14.27
N SER A 173 1.36 2.16 14.84
CA SER A 173 0.68 0.90 14.53
C SER A 173 0.22 0.87 13.05
N VAL A 174 -0.04 -0.31 12.53
CA VAL A 174 -0.49 -0.49 11.13
C VAL A 174 -1.80 0.27 10.88
N GLU A 175 -2.71 0.28 11.86
CA GLU A 175 -4.00 0.98 11.79
C GLU A 175 -3.82 2.51 11.79
N HIS A 176 -2.87 3.03 12.55
CA HIS A 176 -2.52 4.44 12.56
C HIS A 176 -1.86 4.86 11.24
N ARG A 177 -0.95 4.02 10.71
CA ARG A 177 -0.34 4.25 9.40
C ARG A 177 -1.37 4.28 8.27
N ALA A 178 -2.36 3.37 8.29
CA ALA A 178 -3.41 3.33 7.29
C ALA A 178 -4.22 4.63 7.24
N VAL A 179 -4.63 5.16 8.42
CA VAL A 179 -5.37 6.43 8.47
C VAL A 179 -4.53 7.60 7.94
N VAL A 180 -3.25 7.68 8.34
CA VAL A 180 -2.35 8.75 7.87
C VAL A 180 -2.07 8.60 6.38
N ALA A 181 -1.85 7.39 5.89
CA ALA A 181 -1.61 7.13 4.48
C ALA A 181 -2.83 7.51 3.61
N LEU A 182 -4.02 7.10 3.99
CA LEU A 182 -5.25 7.49 3.29
C LEU A 182 -5.47 9.00 3.29
N LYS A 183 -5.16 9.69 4.40
CA LYS A 183 -5.34 11.14 4.53
C LYS A 183 -4.36 11.93 3.67
N TYR A 184 -3.07 11.62 3.75
CA TYR A 184 -2.00 12.48 3.22
C TYR A 184 -1.35 11.97 1.94
N PHE A 185 -1.45 10.67 1.62
CA PHE A 185 -0.91 10.10 0.39
C PHE A 185 -1.99 9.74 -0.64
N SER A 186 -3.22 9.48 -0.17
CA SER A 186 -4.35 9.20 -1.06
C SER A 186 -5.38 10.34 -1.09
N ASP A 187 -5.14 11.44 -0.37
CA ASP A 187 -5.96 12.67 -0.34
C ASP A 187 -7.45 12.41 -0.05
N ARG A 188 -7.72 11.51 0.95
CA ARG A 188 -9.10 11.16 1.32
C ARG A 188 -9.62 12.05 2.44
N THR A 189 -10.92 12.41 2.34
CA THR A 189 -11.62 13.07 3.45
C THR A 189 -11.82 12.12 4.63
N ASP A 190 -12.07 12.66 5.82
CA ASP A 190 -12.29 11.84 7.02
C ASP A 190 -13.48 10.89 6.85
N ASP A 191 -14.53 11.32 6.13
CA ASP A 191 -15.72 10.51 5.84
C ASP A 191 -15.39 9.38 4.86
N GLN A 192 -14.61 9.65 3.81
CA GLN A 192 -14.13 8.62 2.88
C GLN A 192 -13.23 7.61 3.59
N ILE A 193 -12.34 8.06 4.48
CA ILE A 193 -11.49 7.16 5.29
C ILE A 193 -12.35 6.28 6.20
N ALA A 194 -13.38 6.86 6.83
CA ALA A 194 -14.33 6.13 7.67
C ALA A 194 -15.05 5.04 6.87
N GLU A 195 -15.46 5.34 5.64
CA GLU A 195 -16.08 4.39 4.73
C GLU A 195 -15.08 3.28 4.29
N ILE A 196 -13.86 3.65 3.87
CA ILE A 196 -12.83 2.70 3.43
C ILE A 196 -12.45 1.74 4.56
N LEU A 197 -12.25 2.26 5.77
CA LEU A 197 -11.81 1.48 6.93
C LEU A 197 -12.95 0.83 7.70
N GLU A 198 -14.21 1.15 7.36
CA GLU A 198 -15.42 0.66 8.06
C GLU A 198 -15.40 0.99 9.57
N ILE A 199 -14.98 2.19 9.93
CA ILE A 199 -14.91 2.70 11.30
C ILE A 199 -15.64 4.04 11.43
N PRO A 200 -16.12 4.41 12.63
CA PRO A 200 -16.73 5.73 12.82
C PRO A 200 -15.76 6.87 12.48
N VAL A 201 -16.27 7.96 11.91
CA VAL A 201 -15.47 9.16 11.58
C VAL A 201 -14.76 9.76 12.80
N GLY A 202 -15.37 9.66 13.98
CA GLY A 202 -14.74 10.06 15.25
C GLY A 202 -13.48 9.23 15.56
N THR A 203 -13.48 7.94 15.20
CA THR A 203 -12.31 7.06 15.32
C THR A 203 -11.21 7.45 14.34
N VAL A 204 -11.57 7.86 13.12
CA VAL A 204 -10.60 8.39 12.13
C VAL A 204 -9.90 9.61 12.70
N ARG A 205 -10.66 10.60 13.19
CA ARG A 205 -10.12 11.84 13.77
C ARG A 205 -9.23 11.60 14.98
N SER A 206 -9.64 10.71 15.90
CA SER A 206 -8.83 10.38 17.07
C SER A 206 -7.53 9.67 16.68
N ARG A 207 -7.56 8.74 15.73
CA ARG A 207 -6.36 8.08 15.20
C ARG A 207 -5.43 9.05 14.49
N LEU A 208 -5.94 9.97 13.66
CA LEU A 208 -5.15 11.02 13.03
C LEU A 208 -4.46 11.89 14.07
N HIS A 209 -5.23 12.41 15.05
CA HIS A 209 -4.67 13.25 16.11
C HIS A 209 -3.57 12.54 16.88
N HIS A 210 -3.80 11.29 17.27
CA HIS A 210 -2.82 10.49 18.00
C HIS A 210 -1.56 10.24 17.18
N SER A 211 -1.72 9.88 15.87
CA SER A 211 -0.60 9.63 14.97
C SER A 211 0.27 10.88 14.77
N LEU A 212 -0.35 12.04 14.51
CA LEU A 212 0.37 13.29 14.33
C LEU A 212 1.11 13.72 15.60
N ARG A 213 0.51 13.50 16.78
CA ARG A 213 1.17 13.77 18.05
C ARG A 213 2.37 12.86 18.26
N GLN A 214 2.26 11.56 17.97
CA GLN A 214 3.39 10.62 18.05
C GLN A 214 4.52 10.98 17.07
N LEU A 215 4.18 11.34 15.83
CA LEU A 215 5.16 11.76 14.82
C LEU A 215 5.90 13.01 15.28
N ARG A 216 5.19 14.03 15.78
CA ARG A 216 5.80 15.26 16.30
C ARG A 216 6.74 14.98 17.46
N ALA A 217 6.30 14.19 18.46
CA ALA A 217 7.13 13.84 19.61
C ALA A 217 8.40 13.07 19.20
N GLY A 218 8.28 12.18 18.19
CA GLY A 218 9.43 11.47 17.61
C GLY A 218 10.42 12.42 16.95
N LEU A 219 9.95 13.35 16.12
CA LEU A 219 10.80 14.37 15.47
C LEU A 219 11.52 15.26 16.49
N GLU A 220 10.83 15.70 17.55
CA GLU A 220 11.43 16.52 18.60
C GLU A 220 12.47 15.75 19.42
N ALA A 221 12.28 14.46 19.65
CA ALA A 221 13.24 13.61 20.34
C ALA A 221 14.52 13.38 19.51
N ASP A 222 14.35 13.07 18.25
CA ASP A 222 15.47 12.85 17.31
C ASP A 222 16.29 14.14 17.11
N ALA A 223 15.64 15.31 17.01
CA ALA A 223 16.31 16.62 16.91
C ALA A 223 17.19 16.92 18.12
N ARG A 224 16.71 16.58 19.33
CA ARG A 224 17.48 16.73 20.58
C ARG A 224 18.69 15.82 20.62
N THR A 225 18.57 14.60 20.14
CA THR A 225 19.67 13.63 20.10
C THR A 225 20.76 14.06 19.10
N GLY A 226 20.38 14.54 17.92
CA GLY A 226 21.31 15.06 16.91
C GLY A 226 22.11 16.29 17.40
N LEU A 227 21.45 17.20 18.12
CA LEU A 227 22.14 18.35 18.75
C LEU A 227 23.16 17.92 19.81
N ALA A 228 22.83 16.87 20.59
CA ALA A 228 23.75 16.38 21.64
C ALA A 228 24.97 15.65 21.04
N GLU A 229 24.89 15.07 19.87
CA GLU A 229 26.02 14.46 19.16
C GLU A 229 26.95 15.51 18.54
N VAL A 230 26.43 16.63 18.06
CA VAL A 230 27.21 17.72 17.45
C VAL A 230 28.01 18.50 18.50
N ILE A 231 27.57 18.51 19.76
CA ILE A 231 28.24 19.25 20.88
C ILE A 231 29.32 18.39 21.55
N ARG A 232 29.51 17.14 21.20
CA ARG A 232 30.48 16.22 21.80
C ARG A 232 31.73 16.09 20.96
#